data_8220780f5ba28e427fd172bf13c57cc3
#
_entry.id   8220780f5ba28e427fd172bf13c57cc3
#
_cell.length_a   1.000
_cell.length_b   1.000
_cell.length_c   1.000
_cell.angle_alpha   90.00
_cell.angle_beta   90.00
_cell.angle_gamma   90.00
#
_symmetry.space_group_name_H-M   'P 1'
#
loop_
_entity.id
_entity.type
_entity.pdbx_description
1 polymer ?
#
loop_
_entity_poly.entity_id
_entity_poly.type
_entity_poly.pdbx_seq_one_letter_code
_entity_poly.pdbx_strand_id
1 'polypeptide(L)'
;WTRQHPALEILDGDGITDSAEAFYLMRQRGITNVIVMGVHINMCVLGRPFAIRQLVAQGQNVMLMRDMTDSMYNHRMRPYVPHFRGTEMVVEHIEQYWCPSITSTDLVGGEPFRFRDDVTQRIVMIIGENEYHTWETLPDFARKELEWRGLQVSYVMASPKDGDPDFKDFEAIRNADLLVVSSRRRT
;
A
#
# COMPACT_ATOMS: atom_id res chain seq x y z
N TRP A 1 8.04 4.22 25.81
CA TRP A 1 7.66 5.58 25.36
C TRP A 1 7.43 6.45 26.59
N THR A 2 8.11 7.55 26.68
CA THR A 2 8.04 8.43 27.87
C THR A 2 7.50 9.82 27.53
N ARG A 3 7.40 10.17 26.26
CA ARG A 3 6.87 11.45 25.79
C ARG A 3 6.48 11.39 24.31
N GLN A 4 5.63 12.32 23.89
CA GLN A 4 5.25 12.56 22.51
C GLN A 4 6.44 13.09 21.68
N HIS A 5 6.43 12.86 20.37
CA HIS A 5 7.44 13.41 19.48
C HIS A 5 7.37 14.95 19.49
N PRO A 6 8.51 15.66 19.55
CA PRO A 6 8.52 17.14 19.68
C PRO A 6 7.83 17.89 18.54
N ALA A 7 7.70 17.28 17.36
CA ALA A 7 7.00 17.89 16.22
C ALA A 7 5.46 17.84 16.35
N LEU A 8 4.94 17.09 17.32
CA LEU A 8 3.49 17.02 17.58
C LEU A 8 3.16 18.05 18.65
N GLU A 9 2.50 19.11 18.24
CA GLU A 9 1.98 20.14 19.13
C GLU A 9 0.64 19.70 19.71
N ILE A 10 0.49 19.84 21.01
CA ILE A 10 -0.77 19.58 21.72
C ILE A 10 -1.38 20.92 22.04
N LEU A 11 -2.56 21.17 21.48
CA LEU A 11 -3.26 22.44 21.63
C LEU A 11 -4.24 22.40 22.81
N ASP A 12 -4.65 23.58 23.27
CA ASP A 12 -5.73 23.70 24.24
C ASP A 12 -7.02 23.05 23.68
N GLY A 13 -7.57 22.13 24.46
CA GLY A 13 -8.76 21.37 24.04
C GLY A 13 -8.47 20.00 23.47
N ASP A 14 -7.22 19.67 23.16
CA ASP A 14 -6.85 18.31 22.79
C ASP A 14 -7.04 17.36 23.97
N GLY A 15 -7.41 16.11 23.66
CA GLY A 15 -7.50 15.03 24.63
C GLY A 15 -6.29 14.11 24.52
N ILE A 16 -5.62 13.86 25.63
CA ILE A 16 -4.56 12.83 25.71
C ILE A 16 -5.13 11.63 26.44
N THR A 17 -5.24 10.51 25.73
CA THR A 17 -5.79 9.27 26.28
C THR A 17 -4.95 8.07 25.87
N ASP A 18 -4.92 7.02 26.66
CA ASP A 18 -4.21 5.78 26.34
C ASP A 18 -5.06 4.52 26.57
N SER A 19 -6.32 4.69 26.98
CA SER A 19 -7.19 3.59 27.34
C SER A 19 -8.69 3.89 27.09
N ALA A 20 -9.57 3.28 27.84
CA ALA A 20 -11.02 3.38 27.65
C ALA A 20 -11.60 4.79 27.92
N GLU A 21 -10.88 5.66 28.59
CA GLU A 21 -11.31 7.04 28.86
C GLU A 21 -11.53 7.85 27.59
N ALA A 22 -10.90 7.47 26.47
CA ALA A 22 -11.17 8.06 25.15
C ALA A 22 -12.66 8.02 24.81
N PHE A 23 -13.33 6.89 25.07
CA PHE A 23 -14.76 6.75 24.86
C PHE A 23 -15.60 7.72 25.72
N TYR A 24 -15.28 7.84 26.98
CA TYR A 24 -15.98 8.74 27.89
C TYR A 24 -15.77 10.20 27.51
N LEU A 25 -14.55 10.58 27.11
CA LEU A 25 -14.24 11.91 26.62
C LEU A 25 -15.05 12.25 25.34
N MET A 26 -15.09 11.33 24.38
CA MET A 26 -15.87 11.51 23.15
C MET A 26 -17.37 11.66 23.47
N ARG A 27 -17.91 10.82 24.34
CA ARG A 27 -19.32 10.95 24.77
C ARG A 27 -19.60 12.28 25.46
N GLN A 28 -18.73 12.72 26.36
CA GLN A 28 -18.85 14.00 27.07
C GLN A 28 -18.87 15.18 26.08
N ARG A 29 -18.07 15.09 25.02
CA ARG A 29 -17.94 16.13 23.99
C ARG A 29 -18.95 15.99 22.85
N GLY A 30 -19.80 14.96 22.85
CA GLY A 30 -20.75 14.68 21.76
C GLY A 30 -20.09 14.28 20.44
N ILE A 31 -18.88 13.73 20.48
CA ILE A 31 -18.15 13.26 19.30
C ILE A 31 -18.71 11.91 18.88
N THR A 32 -19.19 11.82 17.64
CA THR A 32 -19.74 10.60 17.04
C THR A 32 -19.01 10.19 15.74
N ASN A 33 -18.24 11.10 15.13
CA ASN A 33 -17.46 10.84 13.92
C ASN A 33 -15.97 10.85 14.30
N VAL A 34 -15.25 9.78 13.95
CA VAL A 34 -13.85 9.60 14.36
C VAL A 34 -13.02 9.21 13.14
N ILE A 35 -11.97 9.98 12.89
CA ILE A 35 -10.94 9.63 11.91
C ILE A 35 -9.75 9.08 12.69
N VAL A 36 -9.33 7.86 12.35
CA VAL A 36 -8.20 7.19 12.99
C VAL A 36 -7.00 7.19 12.04
N MET A 37 -5.83 7.58 12.54
CA MET A 37 -4.58 7.60 11.79
C MET A 37 -3.40 7.22 12.68
N GLY A 38 -2.22 7.05 12.10
CA GLY A 38 -0.97 6.82 12.81
C GLY A 38 -0.48 5.38 12.74
N VAL A 39 0.38 5.00 13.66
CA VAL A 39 1.11 3.72 13.64
C VAL A 39 0.85 2.91 14.92
N HIS A 40 0.78 1.60 14.82
CA HIS A 40 0.85 0.76 13.64
C HIS A 40 -0.55 0.25 13.27
N ILE A 41 -0.88 0.33 11.99
CA ILE A 41 -2.23 0.01 11.51
C ILE A 41 -2.65 -1.42 11.83
N ASN A 42 -1.75 -2.40 11.73
CA ASN A 42 -2.00 -3.82 12.02
C ASN A 42 -2.03 -4.16 13.51
N MET A 43 -1.78 -3.21 14.40
CA MET A 43 -1.73 -3.40 15.84
C MET A 43 -2.54 -2.34 16.60
N CYS A 44 -1.91 -1.22 16.96
CA CYS A 44 -2.49 -0.21 17.83
C CYS A 44 -3.69 0.49 17.20
N VAL A 45 -3.58 0.89 15.94
CA VAL A 45 -4.65 1.58 15.18
C VAL A 45 -5.89 0.69 15.02
N LEU A 46 -5.70 -0.62 14.88
CA LEU A 46 -6.80 -1.57 14.74
C LEU A 46 -7.37 -2.07 16.08
N GLY A 47 -6.53 -2.30 17.11
CA GLY A 47 -6.88 -3.14 18.24
C GLY A 47 -6.81 -2.53 19.65
N ARG A 48 -6.37 -1.28 19.84
CA ARG A 48 -6.36 -0.62 21.16
C ARG A 48 -7.78 -0.31 21.65
N PRO A 49 -7.98 -0.05 22.96
CA PRO A 49 -9.29 0.30 23.53
C PRO A 49 -9.95 1.55 22.91
N PHE A 50 -9.16 2.41 22.27
CA PHE A 50 -9.60 3.62 21.55
C PHE A 50 -9.37 3.52 20.02
N ALA A 51 -9.27 2.31 19.50
CA ALA A 51 -8.94 2.02 18.11
C ALA A 51 -10.16 1.53 17.31
N ILE A 52 -9.97 1.30 16.01
CA ILE A 52 -11.04 1.05 15.03
C ILE A 52 -12.04 0.01 15.52
N ARG A 53 -11.59 -1.18 15.92
CA ARG A 53 -12.49 -2.28 16.33
C ARG A 53 -13.39 -1.89 17.49
N GLN A 54 -12.81 -1.21 18.48
CA GLN A 54 -13.56 -0.81 19.65
C GLN A 54 -14.52 0.35 19.36
N LEU A 55 -14.07 1.33 18.57
CA LEU A 55 -14.90 2.47 18.17
C LEU A 55 -16.11 2.03 17.35
N VAL A 56 -15.92 1.11 16.40
CA VAL A 56 -17.02 0.52 15.61
C VAL A 56 -17.99 -0.24 16.52
N ALA A 57 -17.49 -1.05 17.45
CA ALA A 57 -18.32 -1.78 18.42
C ALA A 57 -19.11 -0.86 19.36
N GLN A 58 -18.62 0.36 19.60
CA GLN A 58 -19.28 1.39 20.40
C GLN A 58 -20.28 2.22 19.61
N GLY A 59 -20.46 1.94 18.30
CA GLY A 59 -21.40 2.64 17.43
C GLY A 59 -20.91 4.00 16.92
N GLN A 60 -19.63 4.27 16.95
CA GLN A 60 -19.04 5.47 16.36
C GLN A 60 -19.00 5.35 14.82
N ASN A 61 -19.12 6.48 14.13
CA ASN A 61 -18.83 6.56 12.69
C ASN A 61 -17.30 6.69 12.51
N VAL A 62 -16.68 5.59 12.12
CA VAL A 62 -15.20 5.52 12.03
C VAL A 62 -14.76 5.57 10.59
N MET A 63 -13.68 6.29 10.32
CA MET A 63 -12.95 6.30 9.06
C MET A 63 -11.45 6.14 9.33
N LEU A 64 -10.76 5.39 8.48
CA LEU A 64 -9.29 5.30 8.50
C LEU A 64 -8.71 6.35 7.55
N MET A 65 -7.73 7.14 8.00
CA MET A 65 -6.91 7.97 7.11
C MET A 65 -5.75 7.15 6.55
N ARG A 66 -5.95 6.60 5.34
CA ARG A 66 -5.09 5.54 4.78
C ARG A 66 -3.68 5.99 4.41
N ASP A 67 -3.53 7.23 3.96
CA ASP A 67 -2.24 7.79 3.55
C ASP A 67 -1.40 8.29 4.75
N MET A 68 -1.99 8.37 5.95
CA MET A 68 -1.30 8.77 7.18
C MET A 68 -1.20 7.63 8.19
N THR A 69 -0.99 6.42 7.70
CA THR A 69 -0.81 5.23 8.52
C THR A 69 0.30 4.34 7.98
N ASP A 70 0.88 3.53 8.85
CA ASP A 70 1.91 2.57 8.47
C ASP A 70 1.80 1.31 9.33
N SER A 71 2.32 0.18 8.83
CA SER A 71 2.27 -1.11 9.50
C SER A 71 3.59 -1.45 10.19
N MET A 72 3.51 -2.22 11.27
CA MET A 72 4.67 -2.92 11.81
C MET A 72 4.86 -4.22 11.05
N TYR A 73 5.56 -4.15 9.92
CA TYR A 73 5.76 -5.26 9.02
C TYR A 73 7.18 -5.30 8.45
N ASN A 74 7.74 -6.50 8.43
CA ASN A 74 9.05 -6.77 7.81
C ASN A 74 8.84 -7.54 6.50
N HIS A 75 9.26 -6.97 5.37
CA HIS A 75 9.16 -7.56 4.04
C HIS A 75 9.84 -8.93 3.87
N ARG A 76 10.78 -9.29 4.78
CA ARG A 76 11.43 -10.60 4.82
C ARG A 76 10.60 -11.68 5.51
N MET A 77 9.40 -11.33 5.99
CA MET A 77 8.44 -12.26 6.57
C MET A 77 7.22 -12.42 5.66
N ARG A 78 6.46 -13.48 5.88
CA ARG A 78 5.20 -13.65 5.14
C ARG A 78 4.32 -12.41 5.28
N PRO A 79 3.65 -11.98 4.23
CA PRO A 79 3.48 -12.58 2.90
C PRO A 79 4.60 -12.29 1.88
N TYR A 80 5.78 -11.79 2.29
CA TYR A 80 6.94 -11.49 1.43
C TYR A 80 6.64 -10.47 0.33
N VAL A 81 5.94 -9.43 0.68
CA VAL A 81 5.62 -8.28 -0.20
C VAL A 81 6.46 -7.05 0.21
N PRO A 82 6.61 -6.02 -0.64
CA PRO A 82 7.17 -4.74 -0.22
C PRO A 82 6.43 -4.17 0.99
N HIS A 83 7.12 -3.39 1.83
CA HIS A 83 6.59 -2.89 3.10
C HIS A 83 5.24 -2.16 2.93
N PHE A 84 5.18 -1.23 2.00
CA PHE A 84 3.95 -0.45 1.76
C PHE A 84 2.82 -1.29 1.16
N ARG A 85 3.14 -2.33 0.36
CA ARG A 85 2.12 -3.30 -0.05
C ARG A 85 1.56 -4.06 1.15
N GLY A 86 2.40 -4.38 2.13
CA GLY A 86 1.95 -4.98 3.40
C GLY A 86 1.00 -4.06 4.17
N THR A 87 1.31 -2.77 4.22
CA THR A 87 0.42 -1.75 4.82
C THR A 87 -0.91 -1.67 4.06
N GLU A 88 -0.86 -1.61 2.72
CA GLU A 88 -2.06 -1.57 1.87
C GLU A 88 -2.96 -2.79 2.06
N MET A 89 -2.39 -3.98 2.21
CA MET A 89 -3.17 -5.20 2.51
C MET A 89 -3.93 -5.11 3.84
N VAL A 90 -3.38 -4.40 4.83
CA VAL A 90 -4.09 -4.15 6.09
C VAL A 90 -5.19 -3.09 5.91
N VAL A 91 -4.95 -2.07 5.09
CA VAL A 91 -5.97 -1.08 4.70
C VAL A 91 -7.15 -1.79 4.02
N GLU A 92 -6.89 -2.62 3.01
CA GLU A 92 -7.89 -3.43 2.30
C GLU A 92 -8.72 -4.29 3.28
N HIS A 93 -8.07 -4.92 4.27
CA HIS A 93 -8.75 -5.67 5.31
C HIS A 93 -9.66 -4.78 6.17
N ILE A 94 -9.21 -3.60 6.54
CA ILE A 94 -10.01 -2.66 7.34
C ILE A 94 -11.22 -2.17 6.56
N GLU A 95 -11.03 -1.81 5.29
CA GLU A 95 -12.12 -1.38 4.40
C GLU A 95 -13.18 -2.47 4.20
N GLN A 96 -12.74 -3.71 4.10
CA GLN A 96 -13.64 -4.85 3.90
C GLN A 96 -14.46 -5.20 5.16
N TYR A 97 -13.88 -5.08 6.35
CA TYR A 97 -14.47 -5.68 7.56
C TYR A 97 -14.81 -4.70 8.67
N TRP A 98 -14.28 -3.47 8.64
CA TRP A 98 -14.40 -2.57 9.79
C TRP A 98 -14.98 -1.21 9.46
N CYS A 99 -14.34 -0.42 8.60
CA CYS A 99 -14.76 0.94 8.31
C CYS A 99 -14.20 1.43 6.97
N PRO A 100 -14.83 2.43 6.32
CA PRO A 100 -14.28 3.06 5.13
C PRO A 100 -12.98 3.80 5.43
N SER A 101 -12.22 4.11 4.39
CA SER A 101 -11.05 4.98 4.47
C SER A 101 -11.25 6.29 3.72
N ILE A 102 -10.44 7.27 4.10
CA ILE A 102 -10.26 8.56 3.44
C ILE A 102 -8.77 8.83 3.28
N THR A 103 -8.43 9.84 2.50
CA THR A 103 -7.08 10.39 2.39
C THR A 103 -6.98 11.76 3.04
N SER A 104 -5.76 12.21 3.33
CA SER A 104 -5.52 13.57 3.86
C SER A 104 -6.09 14.65 2.95
N THR A 105 -6.10 14.41 1.63
CA THR A 105 -6.65 15.34 0.63
C THR A 105 -8.14 15.57 0.74
N ASP A 106 -8.89 14.63 1.30
CA ASP A 106 -10.34 14.78 1.54
C ASP A 106 -10.65 15.86 2.59
N LEU A 107 -9.66 16.19 3.44
CA LEU A 107 -9.79 17.21 4.49
C LEU A 107 -9.07 18.52 4.14
N VAL A 108 -7.85 18.44 3.60
CA VAL A 108 -7.00 19.62 3.40
C VAL A 108 -6.72 19.92 1.93
N GLY A 109 -7.18 19.08 1.01
CA GLY A 109 -6.87 19.21 -0.41
C GLY A 109 -5.40 18.88 -0.72
N GLY A 110 -4.98 19.15 -1.97
CA GLY A 110 -3.60 18.89 -2.41
C GLY A 110 -3.39 17.42 -2.85
N GLU A 111 -2.14 16.96 -2.74
CA GLU A 111 -1.75 15.59 -3.09
C GLU A 111 -1.74 14.69 -1.83
N PRO A 112 -2.11 13.39 -1.94
CA PRO A 112 -2.04 12.46 -0.82
C PRO A 112 -0.62 12.38 -0.27
N PHE A 113 -0.51 12.29 1.05
CA PHE A 113 0.78 12.07 1.69
C PHE A 113 1.39 10.73 1.23
N ARG A 114 2.70 10.75 0.95
CA ARG A 114 3.48 9.54 0.64
C ARG A 114 4.75 9.51 1.47
N PHE A 115 5.07 8.34 1.96
CA PHE A 115 6.37 8.12 2.59
C PHE A 115 7.48 8.19 1.53
N ARG A 116 8.67 8.67 1.92
CA ARG A 116 9.80 8.85 0.99
C ARG A 116 10.17 7.57 0.24
N ASP A 117 10.09 6.45 0.92
CA ASP A 117 10.51 5.14 0.40
C ASP A 117 9.32 4.34 -0.20
N ASP A 118 8.14 4.96 -0.29
CA ASP A 118 6.96 4.40 -0.96
C ASP A 118 7.10 4.57 -2.47
N VAL A 119 7.99 3.78 -3.06
CA VAL A 119 8.22 3.71 -4.49
C VAL A 119 7.75 2.38 -5.05
N THR A 120 6.91 2.45 -6.07
CA THR A 120 6.49 1.26 -6.80
C THR A 120 7.67 0.72 -7.61
N GLN A 121 8.11 -0.50 -7.31
CA GLN A 121 9.16 -1.17 -8.07
C GLN A 121 8.64 -1.59 -9.45
N ARG A 122 9.42 -1.29 -10.49
CA ARG A 122 9.08 -1.52 -11.89
C ARG A 122 9.92 -2.65 -12.46
N ILE A 123 9.23 -3.67 -12.95
CA ILE A 123 9.86 -4.81 -13.64
C ILE A 123 9.54 -4.70 -15.14
N VAL A 124 10.56 -4.75 -15.97
CA VAL A 124 10.37 -4.85 -17.42
C VAL A 124 10.78 -6.24 -17.87
N MET A 125 9.87 -6.93 -18.57
CA MET A 125 10.12 -8.23 -19.15
C MET A 125 10.32 -8.10 -20.67
N ILE A 126 11.53 -8.38 -21.14
CA ILE A 126 11.85 -8.45 -22.58
C ILE A 126 11.60 -9.88 -23.05
N ILE A 127 10.67 -10.03 -23.96
CA ILE A 127 10.26 -11.34 -24.51
C ILE A 127 10.57 -11.33 -26.00
N GLY A 128 11.64 -12.03 -26.39
CA GLY A 128 12.18 -12.05 -27.75
C GLY A 128 12.28 -13.45 -28.35
N GLU A 129 11.51 -14.41 -27.83
CA GLU A 129 11.50 -15.77 -28.34
C GLU A 129 10.07 -16.24 -28.66
N ASN A 130 9.92 -17.20 -29.56
CA ASN A 130 8.66 -17.75 -30.02
C ASN A 130 8.56 -19.30 -29.93
N GLU A 131 9.54 -19.93 -29.32
CA GLU A 131 9.62 -21.40 -29.24
C GLU A 131 9.04 -21.96 -27.94
N TYR A 132 9.24 -21.26 -26.83
CA TYR A 132 8.89 -21.76 -25.48
C TYR A 132 7.62 -21.13 -24.91
N HIS A 133 6.85 -20.44 -25.73
CA HIS A 133 5.60 -19.76 -25.33
C HIS A 133 5.77 -18.75 -24.18
N THR A 134 6.95 -18.12 -24.05
CA THR A 134 7.18 -17.18 -22.95
C THR A 134 6.36 -15.90 -23.08
N TRP A 135 5.85 -15.57 -24.26
CA TRP A 135 4.88 -14.49 -24.45
C TRP A 135 3.53 -14.74 -23.75
N GLU A 136 3.20 -15.99 -23.42
CA GLU A 136 2.01 -16.37 -22.66
C GLU A 136 2.35 -16.62 -21.19
N THR A 137 3.42 -17.39 -20.95
CA THR A 137 3.76 -17.88 -19.60
C THR A 137 4.35 -16.82 -18.70
N LEU A 138 5.16 -15.88 -19.22
CA LEU A 138 5.73 -14.79 -18.40
C LEU A 138 4.68 -13.75 -17.97
N PRO A 139 3.75 -13.28 -18.83
CA PRO A 139 2.65 -12.45 -18.37
C PRO A 139 1.74 -13.15 -17.38
N ASP A 140 1.51 -14.45 -17.55
CA ASP A 140 0.71 -15.24 -16.61
C ASP A 140 1.41 -15.38 -15.25
N PHE A 141 2.71 -15.61 -15.25
CA PHE A 141 3.54 -15.62 -14.05
C PHE A 141 3.53 -14.25 -13.37
N ALA A 142 3.73 -13.17 -14.12
CA ALA A 142 3.73 -11.82 -13.57
C ALA A 142 2.41 -11.50 -12.86
N ARG A 143 1.29 -11.78 -13.50
CA ARG A 143 -0.05 -11.57 -12.94
C ARG A 143 -0.29 -12.37 -11.68
N LYS A 144 0.12 -13.64 -11.65
CA LYS A 144 -0.09 -14.57 -10.54
C LYS A 144 0.87 -14.36 -9.37
N GLU A 145 2.13 -13.94 -9.66
CA GLU A 145 3.20 -13.96 -8.67
C GLU A 145 3.80 -12.59 -8.35
N LEU A 146 3.66 -11.60 -9.22
CA LEU A 146 4.34 -10.30 -9.06
C LEU A 146 3.37 -9.13 -8.82
N GLU A 147 2.35 -8.99 -9.65
CA GLU A 147 1.47 -7.81 -9.62
C GLU A 147 0.68 -7.70 -8.31
N TRP A 148 0.16 -8.80 -7.79
CA TRP A 148 -0.54 -8.78 -6.50
C TRP A 148 0.36 -8.35 -5.32
N ARG A 149 1.68 -8.50 -5.50
CA ARG A 149 2.69 -8.03 -4.54
C ARG A 149 2.95 -6.53 -4.63
N GLY A 150 2.24 -5.80 -5.49
CA GLY A 150 2.42 -4.37 -5.72
C GLY A 150 3.60 -4.02 -6.64
N LEU A 151 4.12 -5.01 -7.39
CA LEU A 151 5.15 -4.79 -8.39
C LEU A 151 4.48 -4.38 -9.71
N GLN A 152 4.97 -3.32 -10.34
CA GLN A 152 4.50 -2.91 -11.65
C GLN A 152 5.27 -3.66 -12.74
N VAL A 153 4.56 -4.45 -13.55
CA VAL A 153 5.19 -5.22 -14.64
C VAL A 153 4.79 -4.64 -15.99
N SER A 154 5.76 -4.44 -16.86
CA SER A 154 5.57 -4.07 -18.25
C SER A 154 6.35 -4.97 -19.17
N TYR A 155 5.96 -5.02 -20.44
CA TYR A 155 6.47 -5.98 -21.41
C TYR A 155 7.04 -5.27 -22.63
N VAL A 156 8.22 -5.70 -23.05
CA VAL A 156 8.84 -5.34 -24.32
C VAL A 156 8.87 -6.61 -25.16
N MET A 157 7.98 -6.71 -26.15
CA MET A 157 7.82 -7.92 -26.95
C MET A 157 8.42 -7.72 -28.34
N ALA A 158 9.15 -8.72 -28.82
CA ALA A 158 9.57 -8.77 -30.21
C ALA A 158 8.35 -8.95 -31.15
N SER A 159 8.44 -8.40 -32.35
CA SER A 159 7.42 -8.64 -33.37
C SER A 159 7.25 -10.16 -33.62
N PRO A 160 6.01 -10.67 -33.73
CA PRO A 160 5.78 -12.08 -34.06
C PRO A 160 6.16 -12.47 -35.47
N LYS A 161 6.53 -11.51 -36.33
CA LYS A 161 6.98 -11.77 -37.69
C LYS A 161 8.43 -12.27 -37.68
N ASP A 162 8.64 -13.44 -38.25
CA ASP A 162 9.99 -13.95 -38.46
C ASP A 162 10.83 -12.95 -39.24
N GLY A 163 11.98 -12.58 -38.69
CA GLY A 163 12.96 -11.68 -39.31
C GLY A 163 12.85 -10.20 -38.94
N ASP A 164 11.84 -9.77 -38.15
CA ASP A 164 11.75 -8.40 -37.68
C ASP A 164 12.32 -8.31 -36.26
N PRO A 165 13.48 -7.63 -36.06
CA PRO A 165 14.08 -7.46 -34.71
C PRO A 165 13.44 -6.33 -33.90
N ASP A 166 12.38 -5.69 -34.40
CA ASP A 166 11.81 -4.52 -33.75
C ASP A 166 11.04 -4.89 -32.48
N PHE A 167 11.63 -4.53 -31.38
CA PHE A 167 10.98 -4.53 -30.08
C PHE A 167 10.17 -3.24 -29.91
N LYS A 168 8.90 -3.36 -29.68
CA LYS A 168 8.05 -2.21 -29.33
C LYS A 168 8.25 -1.82 -27.87
N ASP A 169 8.11 -0.53 -27.59
CA ASP A 169 8.14 0.03 -26.24
C ASP A 169 9.48 -0.14 -25.49
N PHE A 170 10.58 -0.20 -26.21
CA PHE A 170 11.93 -0.37 -25.64
C PHE A 170 12.32 0.75 -24.65
N GLU A 171 11.68 1.92 -24.73
CA GLU A 171 11.87 3.04 -23.81
C GLU A 171 11.48 2.69 -22.36
N ALA A 172 10.59 1.71 -22.16
CA ALA A 172 10.20 1.25 -20.83
C ALA A 172 11.40 0.76 -19.98
N ILE A 173 12.47 0.30 -20.64
CA ILE A 173 13.69 -0.20 -19.99
C ILE A 173 14.40 0.90 -19.18
N ARG A 174 14.31 2.15 -19.60
CA ARG A 174 15.01 3.27 -18.93
C ARG A 174 14.60 3.49 -17.49
N ASN A 175 13.38 3.10 -17.17
CA ASN A 175 12.79 3.29 -15.84
C ASN A 175 12.59 1.97 -15.08
N ALA A 176 13.24 0.90 -15.52
CA ALA A 176 13.14 -0.41 -14.89
C ALA A 176 14.05 -0.50 -13.65
N ASP A 177 13.50 -0.97 -12.53
CA ASP A 177 14.28 -1.36 -11.35
C ASP A 177 14.85 -2.78 -11.51
N LEU A 178 14.15 -3.63 -12.27
CA LEU A 178 14.55 -4.99 -12.60
C LEU A 178 14.23 -5.31 -14.06
N LEU A 179 15.19 -5.90 -14.75
CA LEU A 179 15.02 -6.38 -16.12
C LEU A 179 15.03 -7.91 -16.13
N VAL A 180 13.97 -8.50 -16.70
CA VAL A 180 13.87 -9.94 -16.97
C VAL A 180 13.95 -10.14 -18.48
N VAL A 181 14.92 -10.92 -18.94
CA VAL A 181 15.17 -11.12 -20.39
C VAL A 181 14.93 -12.58 -20.74
N SER A 182 13.96 -12.82 -21.61
CA SER A 182 13.73 -14.10 -22.27
C SER A 182 13.89 -13.91 -23.77
N SER A 183 15.09 -14.15 -24.28
CA SER A 183 15.40 -14.02 -25.69
C SER A 183 16.18 -15.21 -26.18
N ARG A 184 15.95 -15.58 -27.44
CA ARG A 184 16.75 -16.57 -28.14
C ARG A 184 17.50 -15.90 -29.28
N ARG A 185 18.76 -16.30 -29.47
CA ARG A 185 19.51 -15.90 -30.68
C ARG A 185 18.83 -16.50 -31.86
N ARG A 186 18.29 -15.64 -32.77
CA ARG A 186 17.85 -16.08 -34.08
C ARG A 186 19.10 -16.20 -34.96
N THR A 187 19.34 -17.37 -35.50
CA THR A 187 20.34 -17.60 -36.56
C THR A 187 19.74 -17.29 -37.90
#